data_ae95ad3b785710f2e7cc1c09b125ace9
#
_entry.id   ae95ad3b785710f2e7cc1c09b125ace9
#
_cell.length_a   1.000
_cell.length_b   1.000
_cell.length_c   1.000
_cell.angle_alpha   90.00
_cell.angle_beta   90.00
_cell.angle_gamma   90.00
#
_symmetry.space_group_name_H-M   'P 1'
#
loop_
_entity.id
_entity.type
_entity.pdbx_description
1 polymer ?
#
loop_
_entity_poly.entity_id
_entity_poly.type
_entity_poly.pdbx_seq_one_letter_code
_entity_poly.pdbx_strand_id
1 'polypeptide(L)'
;DFVLTDAPDGMAVSDTGLLTWTPTEGVLSSGLVTLTVSDEEFDVTEVFAITVTQVNDAPVIASTAPDFVYLGATYVYELDVVDPDDTEFDYTLINALDGMSITNNGTITWTPEVVGQYGPVTIIVADGGEDNAVEAGEEFYILVEFLHYLYFSGELCGF
;
A
#
# COMPACT_ATOMS: atom_id res chain seq x y z
N ASP A 1 37.06 -21.82 14.83
CA ASP A 1 35.60 -21.70 14.84
C ASP A 1 35.16 -20.26 14.75
N PHE A 2 33.98 -20.03 14.15
CA PHE A 2 33.34 -18.72 14.07
C PHE A 2 32.01 -18.75 14.79
N VAL A 3 31.78 -17.81 15.69
CA VAL A 3 30.52 -17.72 16.47
C VAL A 3 30.00 -16.29 16.43
N LEU A 4 28.70 -16.13 16.17
CA LEU A 4 27.99 -14.85 16.29
C LEU A 4 27.17 -14.84 17.59
N THR A 5 27.23 -13.71 18.31
CA THR A 5 26.33 -13.41 19.42
C THR A 5 25.67 -12.04 19.20
N ASP A 6 24.46 -11.87 19.76
CA ASP A 6 23.63 -10.69 19.59
C ASP A 6 23.29 -10.38 18.10
N ALA A 7 23.37 -11.39 17.23
CA ALA A 7 23.07 -11.26 15.81
C ALA A 7 21.54 -11.23 15.59
N PRO A 8 21.07 -10.42 14.62
CA PRO A 8 19.65 -10.41 14.25
C PRO A 8 19.25 -11.72 13.57
N ASP A 9 17.95 -11.98 13.55
CA ASP A 9 17.39 -13.16 12.90
C ASP A 9 17.86 -13.26 11.43
N GLY A 10 18.23 -14.47 11.03
CA GLY A 10 18.70 -14.76 9.67
C GLY A 10 20.16 -14.40 9.39
N MET A 11 20.88 -13.77 10.32
CA MET A 11 22.32 -13.55 10.17
C MET A 11 23.07 -14.84 10.56
N ALA A 12 24.02 -15.23 9.73
CA ALA A 12 24.81 -16.44 9.95
C ALA A 12 26.25 -16.25 9.50
N VAL A 13 27.16 -16.99 10.12
CA VAL A 13 28.55 -17.13 9.69
C VAL A 13 28.86 -18.59 9.37
N SER A 14 29.50 -18.83 8.22
CA SER A 14 29.93 -20.18 7.82
C SER A 14 31.21 -20.61 8.51
N ASP A 15 31.55 -21.90 8.44
CA ASP A 15 32.82 -22.46 8.95
C ASP A 15 34.06 -21.88 8.24
N THR A 16 33.86 -21.20 7.10
CA THR A 16 34.93 -20.52 6.35
C THR A 16 34.99 -19.02 6.64
N GLY A 17 34.17 -18.50 7.58
CA GLY A 17 34.13 -17.11 7.97
C GLY A 17 33.31 -16.20 7.04
N LEU A 18 32.47 -16.77 6.14
CA LEU A 18 31.56 -15.96 5.32
C LEU A 18 30.34 -15.58 6.16
N LEU A 19 30.18 -14.27 6.41
CA LEU A 19 29.00 -13.69 7.03
C LEU A 19 27.94 -13.46 5.96
N THR A 20 26.71 -13.86 6.23
CA THR A 20 25.53 -13.62 5.39
C THR A 20 24.36 -13.13 6.23
N TRP A 21 23.61 -12.17 5.68
CA TRP A 21 22.39 -11.66 6.28
C TRP A 21 21.48 -11.09 5.21
N THR A 22 20.19 -11.37 5.33
CA THR A 22 19.13 -10.75 4.53
C THR A 22 18.18 -10.08 5.51
N PRO A 23 18.29 -8.77 5.70
CA PRO A 23 17.38 -8.03 6.58
C PRO A 23 15.94 -8.12 6.03
N THR A 24 14.99 -8.13 6.95
CA THR A 24 13.56 -8.02 6.61
C THR A 24 13.19 -6.55 6.48
N GLU A 25 12.06 -6.29 5.83
CA GLU A 25 11.50 -4.95 5.66
C GLU A 25 11.38 -4.19 6.98
N GLY A 26 11.66 -2.87 6.97
CA GLY A 26 11.63 -2.01 8.14
C GLY A 26 12.86 -2.12 9.06
N VAL A 27 13.83 -3.00 8.78
CA VAL A 27 15.06 -3.13 9.56
C VAL A 27 16.10 -2.14 9.08
N LEU A 28 16.47 -1.17 9.93
CA LEU A 28 17.45 -0.11 9.62
C LEU A 28 18.89 -0.43 10.07
N SER A 29 19.07 -1.42 10.94
CA SER A 29 20.37 -1.79 11.47
C SER A 29 20.38 -3.21 11.99
N SER A 30 21.53 -3.89 11.91
CA SER A 30 21.74 -5.17 12.59
C SER A 30 21.75 -5.06 14.12
N GLY A 31 21.83 -3.86 14.68
CA GLY A 31 22.29 -3.68 16.05
C GLY A 31 23.78 -4.01 16.20
N LEU A 32 24.27 -4.05 17.43
CA LEU A 32 25.63 -4.48 17.70
C LEU A 32 25.71 -6.00 17.66
N VAL A 33 26.54 -6.52 16.77
CA VAL A 33 26.80 -7.95 16.59
C VAL A 33 28.24 -8.23 17.04
N THR A 34 28.43 -9.30 17.78
CA THR A 34 29.76 -9.76 18.21
C THR A 34 30.14 -11.02 17.43
N LEU A 35 31.23 -10.95 16.70
CA LEU A 35 31.87 -12.10 16.04
C LEU A 35 33.04 -12.55 16.88
N THR A 36 33.04 -13.83 17.26
CA THR A 36 34.19 -14.48 17.94
C THR A 36 34.82 -15.48 17.00
N VAL A 37 36.14 -15.40 16.87
CA VAL A 37 36.96 -16.37 16.14
C VAL A 37 37.84 -17.10 17.13
N SER A 38 37.82 -18.42 17.14
CA SER A 38 38.56 -19.27 18.06
C SER A 38 39.42 -20.30 17.32
N ASP A 39 40.65 -20.49 17.77
CA ASP A 39 41.54 -21.57 17.34
C ASP A 39 41.65 -22.71 18.36
N GLU A 40 40.76 -22.75 19.35
CA GLU A 40 40.69 -23.66 20.52
C GLU A 40 41.66 -23.26 21.66
N GLU A 41 42.63 -22.39 21.43
CA GLU A 41 43.56 -21.87 22.48
C GLU A 41 43.24 -20.42 22.80
N PHE A 42 42.89 -19.63 21.79
CA PHE A 42 42.68 -18.17 21.92
C PHE A 42 41.41 -17.75 21.17
N ASP A 43 40.71 -16.78 21.76
CA ASP A 43 39.55 -16.12 21.18
C ASP A 43 39.89 -14.69 20.79
N VAL A 44 39.46 -14.27 19.60
CA VAL A 44 39.48 -12.89 19.15
C VAL A 44 38.04 -12.48 18.84
N THR A 45 37.64 -11.35 19.38
CA THR A 45 36.29 -10.80 19.18
C THR A 45 36.30 -9.50 18.45
N GLU A 46 35.36 -9.30 17.55
CA GLU A 46 35.03 -8.04 16.89
C GLU A 46 33.54 -7.71 17.11
N VAL A 47 33.30 -6.42 17.43
CA VAL A 47 31.93 -5.90 17.57
C VAL A 47 31.67 -4.90 16.45
N PHE A 48 30.62 -5.13 15.68
CA PHE A 48 30.25 -4.28 14.55
C PHE A 48 28.73 -4.09 14.45
N ALA A 49 28.32 -3.13 13.65
CA ALA A 49 26.93 -2.96 13.23
C ALA A 49 26.87 -2.74 11.72
N ILE A 50 25.83 -3.26 11.11
CA ILE A 50 25.52 -3.05 9.69
C ILE A 50 24.34 -2.09 9.60
N THR A 51 24.51 -0.98 8.91
CA THR A 51 23.41 -0.08 8.56
C THR A 51 22.71 -0.61 7.32
N VAL A 52 21.39 -0.67 7.36
CA VAL A 52 20.54 -1.04 6.22
C VAL A 52 19.95 0.25 5.67
N THR A 53 20.09 0.46 4.37
CA THR A 53 19.39 1.54 3.66
C THR A 53 18.10 0.95 3.10
N GLN A 54 16.96 1.51 3.49
CA GLN A 54 15.67 1.14 2.91
C GLN A 54 15.65 1.54 1.43
N VAL A 55 14.95 0.76 0.66
CA VAL A 55 14.55 1.08 -0.72
C VAL A 55 13.04 1.25 -0.66
N ASN A 56 12.55 2.38 -1.12
CA ASN A 56 11.12 2.67 -1.14
C ASN A 56 10.39 1.71 -2.08
N ASP A 57 9.31 1.10 -1.59
CA ASP A 57 8.39 0.31 -2.38
C ASP A 57 7.23 1.18 -2.92
N ALA A 58 6.55 0.75 -3.94
CA ALA A 58 5.41 1.48 -4.47
C ALA A 58 4.12 1.11 -3.73
N PRO A 59 3.22 2.07 -3.49
CA PRO A 59 1.93 1.77 -2.89
C PRO A 59 1.09 0.83 -3.77
N VAL A 60 0.21 0.07 -3.16
CA VAL A 60 -0.72 -0.82 -3.84
C VAL A 60 -2.16 -0.46 -3.46
N ILE A 61 -3.00 -0.15 -4.47
CA ILE A 61 -4.42 0.03 -4.27
C ILE A 61 -5.05 -1.35 -4.08
N ALA A 62 -5.47 -1.67 -2.85
CA ALA A 62 -6.05 -2.98 -2.47
C ALA A 62 -7.58 -3.02 -2.60
N SER A 63 -8.23 -1.85 -2.67
CA SER A 63 -9.66 -1.70 -2.92
C SER A 63 -9.99 -1.79 -4.41
N THR A 64 -11.28 -1.84 -4.73
CA THR A 64 -11.80 -1.79 -6.12
C THR A 64 -12.91 -0.76 -6.20
N ALA A 65 -12.85 0.11 -7.21
CA ALA A 65 -13.84 1.13 -7.42
C ALA A 65 -15.25 0.53 -7.65
N PRO A 66 -16.31 1.04 -6.99
CA PRO A 66 -17.68 0.67 -7.34
C PRO A 66 -17.98 1.04 -8.80
N ASP A 67 -18.55 0.11 -9.55
CA ASP A 67 -18.83 0.28 -10.97
C ASP A 67 -20.21 0.87 -11.28
N PHE A 68 -21.00 1.17 -10.22
CA PHE A 68 -22.40 1.57 -10.34
C PHE A 68 -22.83 2.59 -9.28
N VAL A 69 -23.75 3.49 -9.69
CA VAL A 69 -24.48 4.40 -8.80
C VAL A 69 -25.86 4.76 -9.38
N TYR A 70 -26.86 5.02 -8.52
CA TYR A 70 -28.17 5.55 -8.96
C TYR A 70 -28.09 7.06 -9.22
N LEU A 71 -28.84 7.53 -10.22
CA LEU A 71 -28.98 8.94 -10.53
C LEU A 71 -29.38 9.76 -9.28
N GLY A 72 -28.61 10.80 -8.98
CA GLY A 72 -28.83 11.68 -7.83
C GLY A 72 -28.38 11.11 -6.48
N ALA A 73 -27.96 9.85 -6.44
CA ALA A 73 -27.27 9.31 -5.26
C ALA A 73 -25.79 9.68 -5.26
N THR A 74 -25.19 9.78 -4.10
CA THR A 74 -23.74 10.03 -3.99
C THR A 74 -22.98 8.73 -4.24
N TYR A 75 -22.12 8.77 -5.27
CA TYR A 75 -21.06 7.78 -5.44
C TYR A 75 -20.00 8.01 -4.38
N VAL A 76 -19.58 6.96 -3.71
CA VAL A 76 -18.51 7.00 -2.71
C VAL A 76 -17.56 5.84 -2.99
N TYR A 77 -16.28 6.13 -3.11
CA TYR A 77 -15.22 5.15 -3.15
C TYR A 77 -14.16 5.51 -2.12
N GLU A 78 -13.99 4.65 -1.13
CA GLU A 78 -12.94 4.74 -0.12
C GLU A 78 -11.78 3.84 -0.57
N LEU A 79 -10.64 4.45 -0.89
CA LEU A 79 -9.44 3.71 -1.25
C LEU A 79 -8.86 3.02 -0.02
N ASP A 80 -8.49 1.76 -0.21
CA ASP A 80 -7.61 1.01 0.69
C ASP A 80 -6.25 0.90 0.00
N VAL A 81 -5.24 1.55 0.58
CA VAL A 81 -3.89 1.58 0.06
C VAL A 81 -2.96 0.91 1.06
N VAL A 82 -2.14 0.01 0.59
CA VAL A 82 -1.13 -0.69 1.39
C VAL A 82 0.24 -0.42 0.83
N ASP A 83 1.16 -0.15 1.74
CA ASP A 83 2.56 0.08 1.45
C ASP A 83 3.40 -0.49 2.59
N PRO A 84 4.57 -1.13 2.32
CA PRO A 84 5.44 -1.65 3.37
C PRO A 84 6.13 -0.56 4.19
N ASP A 85 6.39 0.61 3.59
CA ASP A 85 7.22 1.67 4.11
C ASP A 85 6.43 2.86 4.61
N ASP A 86 5.29 3.16 3.95
CA ASP A 86 4.55 4.39 4.11
C ASP A 86 3.10 4.19 4.59
N THR A 87 2.60 5.19 5.29
CA THR A 87 1.22 5.24 5.80
C THR A 87 0.47 6.52 5.39
N GLU A 88 1.18 7.45 4.75
CA GLU A 88 0.62 8.71 4.25
C GLU A 88 0.81 8.78 2.74
N PHE A 89 -0.25 9.13 2.01
CA PHE A 89 -0.27 9.11 0.55
C PHE A 89 -0.84 10.39 -0.03
N ASP A 90 -0.31 10.78 -1.18
CA ASP A 90 -0.89 11.83 -2.02
C ASP A 90 -1.79 11.21 -3.10
N TYR A 91 -3.01 11.75 -3.22
CA TYR A 91 -4.02 11.25 -4.14
C TYR A 91 -4.31 12.27 -5.24
N THR A 92 -4.29 11.81 -6.48
CA THR A 92 -4.61 12.64 -7.65
C THR A 92 -5.65 11.95 -8.54
N LEU A 93 -6.68 12.69 -8.97
CA LEU A 93 -7.63 12.24 -9.99
C LEU A 93 -7.27 12.83 -11.35
N ILE A 94 -7.14 11.95 -12.35
CA ILE A 94 -6.98 12.32 -13.75
C ILE A 94 -8.31 12.03 -14.47
N ASN A 95 -8.74 12.94 -15.34
CA ASN A 95 -10.03 12.91 -16.01
C ASN A 95 -11.22 12.83 -15.04
N ALA A 96 -11.12 13.49 -13.88
CA ALA A 96 -12.22 13.58 -12.93
C ALA A 96 -13.49 14.10 -13.61
N LEU A 97 -14.64 13.52 -13.27
CA LEU A 97 -15.94 13.96 -13.74
C LEU A 97 -16.32 15.31 -13.10
N ASP A 98 -17.17 16.08 -13.77
CA ASP A 98 -17.61 17.38 -13.23
C ASP A 98 -18.31 17.16 -11.86
N GLY A 99 -17.85 17.90 -10.84
CA GLY A 99 -18.27 17.72 -9.45
C GLY A 99 -17.68 16.53 -8.70
N MET A 100 -16.79 15.73 -9.30
CA MET A 100 -16.06 14.66 -8.61
C MET A 100 -14.87 15.24 -7.85
N SER A 101 -14.65 14.75 -6.65
CA SER A 101 -13.52 15.14 -5.80
C SER A 101 -12.94 13.99 -5.02
N ILE A 102 -11.67 14.09 -4.63
CA ILE A 102 -10.99 13.19 -3.73
C ILE A 102 -10.47 13.98 -2.52
N THR A 103 -10.54 13.36 -1.35
CA THR A 103 -10.03 13.91 -0.09
C THR A 103 -8.60 13.45 0.17
N ASN A 104 -7.90 14.09 1.11
CA ASN A 104 -6.54 13.70 1.50
C ASN A 104 -6.44 12.32 2.15
N ASN A 105 -7.56 11.70 2.52
CA ASN A 105 -7.60 10.33 3.05
C ASN A 105 -8.09 9.32 2.01
N GLY A 106 -8.07 9.66 0.72
CA GLY A 106 -8.41 8.73 -0.35
C GLY A 106 -9.89 8.46 -0.56
N THR A 107 -10.80 9.32 -0.05
CA THR A 107 -12.23 9.16 -0.30
C THR A 107 -12.66 9.97 -1.53
N ILE A 108 -13.15 9.29 -2.55
CA ILE A 108 -13.73 9.88 -3.76
C ILE A 108 -15.24 10.03 -3.58
N THR A 109 -15.76 11.20 -3.93
CA THR A 109 -17.20 11.46 -3.95
C THR A 109 -17.64 12.13 -5.25
N TRP A 110 -18.83 11.74 -5.73
CA TRP A 110 -19.47 12.31 -6.90
C TRP A 110 -20.98 12.11 -6.87
N THR A 111 -21.77 13.06 -7.41
CA THR A 111 -23.22 12.91 -7.53
C THR A 111 -23.62 13.13 -8.98
N PRO A 112 -24.01 12.08 -9.72
CA PRO A 112 -24.39 12.19 -11.12
C PRO A 112 -25.75 12.86 -11.30
N GLU A 113 -25.85 13.71 -12.32
CA GLU A 113 -27.09 14.39 -12.72
C GLU A 113 -27.74 13.78 -13.98
N VAL A 114 -27.05 12.92 -14.69
CA VAL A 114 -27.50 12.28 -15.93
C VAL A 114 -27.17 10.81 -15.91
N VAL A 115 -28.07 9.96 -16.44
CA VAL A 115 -27.80 8.52 -16.62
C VAL A 115 -26.81 8.29 -17.75
N GLY A 116 -26.01 7.24 -17.66
CA GLY A 116 -25.05 6.87 -18.68
C GLY A 116 -23.83 6.16 -18.11
N GLN A 117 -22.89 5.84 -18.99
CA GLN A 117 -21.58 5.32 -18.60
C GLN A 117 -20.57 6.46 -18.58
N TYR A 118 -19.81 6.56 -17.52
CA TYR A 118 -18.82 7.60 -17.27
C TYR A 118 -17.43 6.98 -17.06
N GLY A 119 -16.41 7.71 -17.41
CA GLY A 119 -15.01 7.29 -17.33
C GLY A 119 -14.32 7.23 -18.71
N PRO A 120 -13.05 6.80 -18.79
CA PRO A 120 -12.26 6.37 -17.64
C PRO A 120 -11.89 7.54 -16.71
N VAL A 121 -12.00 7.31 -15.42
CA VAL A 121 -11.37 8.12 -14.38
C VAL A 121 -10.15 7.37 -13.90
N THR A 122 -9.01 8.05 -13.75
CA THR A 122 -7.79 7.43 -13.25
C THR A 122 -7.43 8.03 -11.89
N ILE A 123 -7.15 7.18 -10.94
CA ILE A 123 -6.56 7.54 -9.64
C ILE A 123 -5.07 7.31 -9.72
N ILE A 124 -4.29 8.26 -9.22
CA ILE A 124 -2.86 8.09 -8.95
C ILE A 124 -2.66 8.25 -7.45
N VAL A 125 -1.91 7.32 -6.87
CA VAL A 125 -1.50 7.32 -5.47
C VAL A 125 0.02 7.38 -5.44
N ALA A 126 0.57 8.34 -4.71
CA ALA A 126 2.00 8.51 -4.50
C ALA A 126 2.31 8.54 -3.01
N ASP A 127 3.42 7.94 -2.62
CA ASP A 127 3.91 7.80 -1.26
C ASP A 127 4.90 8.90 -0.82
N GLY A 128 5.10 9.91 -1.68
CA GLY A 128 6.03 11.00 -1.41
C GLY A 128 7.44 10.78 -1.99
N GLY A 129 7.74 9.59 -2.52
CA GLY A 129 8.83 9.36 -3.46
C GLY A 129 10.24 9.52 -2.93
N GLU A 130 10.60 8.87 -1.84
CA GLU A 130 11.99 8.58 -1.52
C GLU A 130 12.52 7.56 -2.55
N ASP A 131 13.70 7.77 -3.11
CA ASP A 131 14.40 6.83 -4.02
C ASP A 131 13.68 6.44 -5.33
N ASN A 132 12.89 7.32 -5.94
CA ASN A 132 12.16 7.13 -7.20
C ASN A 132 11.00 6.14 -7.12
N ALA A 133 10.14 6.27 -6.12
CA ALA A 133 8.92 5.51 -5.99
C ALA A 133 8.09 5.52 -7.28
N VAL A 134 7.55 4.38 -7.61
CA VAL A 134 6.61 4.23 -8.72
C VAL A 134 5.21 4.48 -8.17
N GLU A 135 4.51 5.45 -8.75
CA GLU A 135 3.11 5.71 -8.42
C GLU A 135 2.23 4.50 -8.74
N ALA A 136 1.26 4.19 -7.88
CA ALA A 136 0.20 3.25 -8.20
C ALA A 136 -0.94 3.96 -8.92
N GLY A 137 -1.58 3.28 -9.86
CA GLY A 137 -2.73 3.83 -10.59
C GLY A 137 -3.85 2.82 -10.77
N GLU A 138 -5.09 3.28 -10.69
CA GLU A 138 -6.29 2.52 -11.02
C GLU A 138 -7.15 3.32 -12.02
N GLU A 139 -7.64 2.64 -13.05
CA GLU A 139 -8.60 3.19 -14.01
C GLU A 139 -9.97 2.53 -13.82
N PHE A 140 -11.03 3.32 -13.73
CA PHE A 140 -12.38 2.81 -13.50
C PHE A 140 -13.45 3.55 -14.31
N TYR A 141 -14.60 2.87 -14.46
CA TYR A 141 -15.80 3.36 -15.13
C TYR A 141 -17.00 3.26 -14.18
N ILE A 142 -17.96 4.17 -14.29
CA ILE A 142 -19.16 4.20 -13.46
C ILE A 142 -20.39 4.17 -14.35
N LEU A 143 -21.28 3.20 -14.13
CA LEU A 143 -22.60 3.15 -14.73
C LEU A 143 -23.59 3.90 -13.83
N VAL A 144 -24.32 4.85 -14.41
CA VAL A 144 -25.40 5.59 -13.74
C VAL A 144 -26.75 5.20 -14.30
N GLU A 145 -27.65 4.70 -13.45
CA GLU A 145 -28.99 4.28 -13.83
C GLU A 145 -30.06 4.95 -12.97
N PHE A 146 -31.31 4.89 -13.44
CA PHE A 146 -32.45 5.28 -12.63
C PHE A 146 -32.73 4.25 -11.53
N LEU A 147 -33.10 4.69 -10.35
CA LEU A 147 -33.71 3.83 -9.36
C LEU A 147 -35.09 3.37 -9.86
N HIS A 148 -35.20 2.11 -10.28
CA HIS A 148 -36.47 1.55 -10.71
C HIS A 148 -37.30 1.13 -9.50
N TYR A 149 -38.36 1.89 -9.19
CA TYR A 149 -39.39 1.39 -8.30
C TYR A 149 -40.28 0.42 -9.08
N LEU A 150 -40.31 -0.83 -8.70
CA LEU A 150 -41.33 -1.77 -9.17
C LEU A 150 -42.68 -1.36 -8.55
N TYR A 151 -43.49 -0.59 -9.28
CA TYR A 151 -44.87 -0.42 -8.95
C TYR A 151 -45.59 -1.74 -9.29
N PHE A 152 -45.84 -2.59 -8.29
CA PHE A 152 -46.88 -3.60 -8.42
C PHE A 152 -48.22 -2.86 -8.45
N SER A 153 -48.88 -2.90 -9.59
CA SER A 153 -50.17 -2.29 -9.79
C SER A 153 -51.18 -2.83 -8.77
N GLY A 154 -51.58 -1.99 -7.80
CA GLY A 154 -52.81 -2.07 -7.05
C GLY A 154 -52.89 -3.16 -6.00
N GLU A 155 -52.38 -2.91 -4.81
CA GLU A 155 -53.07 -2.99 -3.53
C GLU A 155 -52.05 -2.65 -2.43
N LEU A 156 -52.36 -1.62 -1.64
CA LEU A 156 -51.76 -1.39 -0.34
C LEU A 156 -52.15 -2.57 0.56
N CYS A 157 -51.29 -3.59 0.68
CA CYS A 157 -51.33 -4.48 1.83
C CYS A 157 -50.56 -3.76 2.94
N GLY A 158 -51.30 -3.07 3.82
CA GLY A 158 -50.77 -2.62 5.08
C GLY A 158 -50.54 -3.83 5.99
N PHE A 159 -49.33 -3.86 6.56
CA PHE A 159 -49.02 -4.49 7.83
C PHE A 159 -48.23 -3.49 8.68
#